data_735d7b2ff716753095826ab8bfceb3f3
#
_entry.id   735d7b2ff716753095826ab8bfceb3f3
#
_cell.length_a   1.000
_cell.length_b   1.000
_cell.length_c   1.000
_cell.angle_alpha   90.00
_cell.angle_beta   90.00
_cell.angle_gamma   90.00
#
_symmetry.space_group_name_H-M   'P 1'
#
loop_
_entity.id
_entity.type
_entity.pdbx_description
1 polymer ?
#
loop_
_entity_poly.entity_id
_entity_poly.type
_entity_poly.pdbx_seq_one_letter_code
_entity_poly.pdbx_strand_id
1 'polypeptide(L)'
;MKATILSCAVTGSFTTREHNPNLPVTPEEIAGESIAAAKAGAAICHIHVRDPNSGLPSMELEYYREVVKRIRASDTDLIINLTTGPGGRFVPSEEDPKVADPATSLTRPEIRTAHGVELKPEICSLDL
;
A
#
# COMPACT_ATOMS: atom_id res chain seq x y z
N MET A 1 -7.07 31.92 1.62
CA MET A 1 -7.11 30.74 0.71
C MET A 1 -7.41 29.51 1.55
N LYS A 2 -8.25 28.60 1.06
CA LYS A 2 -8.45 27.29 1.73
C LYS A 2 -7.24 26.40 1.43
N ALA A 3 -6.61 25.84 2.46
CA ALA A 3 -5.55 24.85 2.28
C ALA A 3 -6.16 23.52 1.76
N THR A 4 -5.47 22.88 0.82
CA THR A 4 -5.86 21.57 0.28
C THR A 4 -4.75 20.58 0.62
N ILE A 5 -5.12 19.43 1.17
CA ILE A 5 -4.19 18.30 1.40
C ILE A 5 -4.16 17.46 0.13
N LEU A 6 -2.97 17.28 -0.44
CA LEU A 6 -2.75 16.39 -1.57
C LEU A 6 -2.24 15.04 -1.08
N SER A 7 -2.96 13.98 -1.41
CA SER A 7 -2.53 12.60 -1.16
C SER A 7 -2.18 11.93 -2.50
N CYS A 8 -1.05 11.24 -2.55
CA CYS A 8 -0.60 10.49 -3.72
C CYS A 8 -0.62 8.98 -3.42
N ALA A 9 -1.20 8.18 -4.32
CA ALA A 9 -1.16 6.72 -4.28
C ALA A 9 -0.21 6.23 -5.37
N VAL A 10 1.01 5.81 -4.99
CA VAL A 10 2.09 5.49 -5.94
C VAL A 10 1.98 4.11 -6.56
N THR A 11 1.26 3.17 -5.92
CA THR A 11 1.20 1.77 -6.35
C THR A 11 -0.21 1.24 -6.61
N GLY A 12 -1.06 1.18 -5.57
CA GLY A 12 -2.37 0.49 -5.64
C GLY A 12 -2.25 -1.03 -5.75
N SER A 13 -3.40 -1.73 -5.87
CA SER A 13 -3.49 -3.20 -5.85
C SER A 13 -3.69 -3.83 -7.23
N PHE A 14 -4.32 -3.14 -8.17
CA PHE A 14 -4.82 -3.75 -9.42
C PHE A 14 -3.92 -3.50 -10.63
N THR A 15 -3.13 -2.43 -10.63
CA THR A 15 -2.26 -2.07 -11.75
C THR A 15 -1.07 -3.02 -11.81
N THR A 16 -0.68 -3.43 -13.01
CA THR A 16 0.54 -4.20 -13.29
C THR A 16 1.44 -3.42 -14.25
N ARG A 17 2.69 -3.86 -14.44
CA ARG A 17 3.59 -3.25 -15.43
C ARG A 17 3.11 -3.41 -16.87
N GLU A 18 2.20 -4.33 -17.15
CA GLU A 18 1.52 -4.42 -18.45
C GLU A 18 0.59 -3.22 -18.69
N HIS A 19 -0.08 -2.75 -17.63
CA HIS A 19 -0.95 -1.56 -17.70
C HIS A 19 -0.16 -0.26 -17.64
N ASN A 20 0.92 -0.23 -16.85
CA ASN A 20 1.81 0.92 -16.70
C ASN A 20 3.25 0.45 -16.48
N PRO A 21 4.13 0.55 -17.49
CA PRO A 21 5.51 0.10 -17.39
C PRO A 21 6.33 0.83 -16.33
N ASN A 22 5.88 2.03 -15.91
CA ASN A 22 6.53 2.84 -14.87
C ASN A 22 6.02 2.53 -13.46
N LEU A 23 5.16 1.51 -13.29
CA LEU A 23 4.69 1.13 -11.96
C LEU A 23 5.86 0.73 -11.06
N PRO A 24 6.06 1.40 -9.90
CA PRO A 24 7.10 1.01 -8.96
C PRO A 24 6.72 -0.33 -8.31
N VAL A 25 7.69 -1.24 -8.24
CA VAL A 25 7.50 -2.62 -7.75
C VAL A 25 8.44 -2.90 -6.60
N THR A 26 9.73 -2.58 -6.71
CA THR A 26 10.68 -2.82 -5.64
C THR A 26 10.51 -1.82 -4.50
N PRO A 27 10.90 -2.16 -3.26
CA PRO A 27 10.87 -1.22 -2.15
C PRO A 27 11.63 0.08 -2.42
N GLU A 28 12.71 0.01 -3.19
CA GLU A 28 13.49 1.17 -3.60
C GLU A 28 12.72 2.08 -4.56
N GLU A 29 12.10 1.50 -5.59
CA GLU A 29 11.26 2.24 -6.54
C GLU A 29 10.07 2.89 -5.83
N ILE A 30 9.37 2.13 -4.96
CA ILE A 30 8.20 2.62 -4.21
C ILE A 30 8.59 3.79 -3.29
N ALA A 31 9.69 3.67 -2.57
CA ALA A 31 10.18 4.76 -1.73
C ALA A 31 10.62 5.96 -2.55
N GLY A 32 11.31 5.74 -3.68
CA GLY A 32 11.74 6.79 -4.61
C GLY A 32 10.56 7.60 -5.15
N GLU A 33 9.52 6.93 -5.65
CA GLU A 33 8.30 7.59 -6.14
C GLU A 33 7.54 8.32 -5.03
N SER A 34 7.50 7.76 -3.81
CA SER A 34 6.89 8.44 -2.66
C SER A 34 7.63 9.73 -2.29
N ILE A 35 8.95 9.70 -2.29
CA ILE A 35 9.80 10.88 -2.04
C ILE A 35 9.65 11.91 -3.17
N ALA A 36 9.59 11.45 -4.43
CA ALA A 36 9.35 12.33 -5.58
C ALA A 36 7.98 13.01 -5.50
N ALA A 37 6.93 12.26 -5.10
CA ALA A 37 5.60 12.82 -4.87
C ALA A 37 5.61 13.90 -3.76
N ALA A 38 6.32 13.67 -2.65
CA ALA A 38 6.49 14.67 -1.59
C ALA A 38 7.17 15.94 -2.10
N LYS A 39 8.25 15.81 -2.86
CA LYS A 39 8.96 16.95 -3.48
C LYS A 39 8.09 17.70 -4.49
N ALA A 40 7.13 17.04 -5.11
CA ALA A 40 6.14 17.64 -5.99
C ALA A 40 4.95 18.28 -5.25
N GLY A 41 4.89 18.16 -3.91
CA GLY A 41 3.89 18.82 -3.06
C GLY A 41 2.83 17.90 -2.44
N ALA A 42 2.97 16.58 -2.55
CA ALA A 42 2.12 15.66 -1.81
C ALA A 42 2.44 15.71 -0.31
N ALA A 43 1.41 15.85 0.52
CA ALA A 43 1.53 15.80 1.97
C ALA A 43 1.44 14.36 2.50
N ILE A 44 0.71 13.50 1.80
CA ILE A 44 0.46 12.12 2.20
C ILE A 44 0.81 11.20 1.02
N CYS A 45 1.46 10.06 1.30
CA CYS A 45 1.61 8.99 0.32
C CYS A 45 0.94 7.71 0.81
N HIS A 46 0.01 7.19 0.00
CA HIS A 46 -0.65 5.91 0.23
C HIS A 46 0.12 4.80 -0.47
N ILE A 47 0.52 3.78 0.30
CA ILE A 47 1.51 2.80 -0.12
C ILE A 47 0.95 1.39 0.00
N HIS A 48 1.02 0.65 -1.11
CA HIS A 48 0.98 -0.80 -1.16
C HIS A 48 2.39 -1.29 -1.52
N VAL A 49 2.89 -2.31 -0.84
CA VAL A 49 4.13 -2.96 -1.26
C VAL A 49 3.84 -4.10 -2.22
N ARG A 50 4.86 -4.49 -2.97
CA ARG A 50 4.77 -5.52 -4.00
C ARG A 50 5.93 -6.50 -3.86
N ASP A 51 5.71 -7.72 -4.31
CA ASP A 51 6.77 -8.70 -4.45
C ASP A 51 7.67 -8.28 -5.63
N PRO A 52 8.97 -8.05 -5.38
CA PRO A 52 9.89 -7.59 -6.42
C PRO A 52 10.05 -8.54 -7.61
N ASN A 53 9.81 -9.85 -7.41
CA ASN A 53 9.99 -10.85 -8.45
C ASN A 53 8.76 -10.98 -9.37
N SER A 54 7.57 -10.99 -8.78
CA SER A 54 6.31 -11.16 -9.52
C SER A 54 5.63 -9.84 -9.88
N GLY A 55 5.95 -8.75 -9.18
CA GLY A 55 5.27 -7.45 -9.32
C GLY A 55 3.87 -7.42 -8.70
N LEU A 56 3.41 -8.51 -8.11
CA LEU A 56 2.08 -8.59 -7.50
C LEU A 56 2.04 -7.91 -6.12
N PRO A 57 0.86 -7.44 -5.67
CA PRO A 57 0.70 -6.91 -4.32
C PRO A 57 1.15 -7.93 -3.27
N SER A 58 1.80 -7.45 -2.21
CA SER A 58 2.33 -8.27 -1.13
C SER A 58 1.98 -7.69 0.23
N MET A 59 1.98 -8.53 1.27
CA MET A 59 1.88 -8.13 2.68
C MET A 59 3.16 -8.48 3.46
N GLU A 60 4.24 -8.82 2.75
CA GLU A 60 5.51 -9.14 3.38
C GLU A 60 6.05 -7.94 4.17
N LEU A 61 6.22 -8.16 5.47
CA LEU A 61 6.63 -7.12 6.43
C LEU A 61 7.98 -6.49 6.08
N GLU A 62 8.90 -7.28 5.53
CA GLU A 62 10.24 -6.80 5.15
C GLU A 62 10.19 -5.74 4.05
N TYR A 63 9.27 -5.87 3.09
CA TYR A 63 9.11 -4.85 2.04
C TYR A 63 8.59 -3.53 2.62
N TYR A 64 7.63 -3.60 3.58
CA TYR A 64 7.17 -2.40 4.29
C TYR A 64 8.29 -1.75 5.11
N ARG A 65 9.12 -2.55 5.81
CA ARG A 65 10.26 -2.05 6.58
C ARG A 65 11.21 -1.24 5.70
N GLU A 66 11.58 -1.80 4.56
CA GLU A 66 12.55 -1.17 3.66
C GLU A 66 11.98 0.12 3.05
N VAL A 67 10.71 0.12 2.61
CA VAL A 67 10.05 1.33 2.08
C VAL A 67 10.01 2.43 3.14
N VAL A 68 9.48 2.13 4.33
CA VAL A 68 9.34 3.12 5.42
C VAL A 68 10.70 3.64 5.87
N LYS A 69 11.69 2.76 6.01
CA LYS A 69 13.07 3.15 6.36
C LYS A 69 13.65 4.16 5.37
N ARG A 70 13.50 3.90 4.06
CA ARG A 70 14.00 4.80 3.00
C ARG A 70 13.30 6.15 3.00
N ILE A 71 11.97 6.16 3.16
CA ILE A 71 11.21 7.41 3.24
C ILE A 71 11.62 8.23 4.47
N ARG A 72 11.70 7.59 5.65
CA ARG A 72 12.09 8.28 6.90
C ARG A 72 13.55 8.73 6.93
N ALA A 73 14.41 8.12 6.13
CA ALA A 73 15.81 8.55 5.96
C ALA A 73 15.95 9.73 4.99
N SER A 74 14.88 10.10 4.27
CA SER A 74 14.87 11.25 3.37
C SER A 74 14.66 12.57 4.16
N ASP A 75 14.82 13.68 3.46
CA ASP A 75 14.62 15.04 3.98
C ASP A 75 13.18 15.57 3.76
N THR A 76 12.20 14.66 3.65
CA THR A 76 10.80 15.01 3.42
C THR A 76 9.95 14.85 4.68
N ASP A 77 8.96 15.74 4.87
CA ASP A 77 7.95 15.63 5.94
C ASP A 77 6.71 14.83 5.48
N LEU A 78 6.94 13.79 4.67
CA LEU A 78 5.89 12.99 4.09
C LEU A 78 5.14 12.18 5.15
N ILE A 79 3.83 12.35 5.22
CA ILE A 79 2.93 11.50 6.03
C ILE A 79 2.77 10.16 5.32
N ILE A 80 3.15 9.09 5.99
CA ILE A 80 3.07 7.72 5.46
C ILE A 80 1.71 7.12 5.79
N ASN A 81 0.97 6.71 4.75
CA ASN A 81 -0.27 5.95 4.88
C ASN A 81 -0.05 4.53 4.31
N LEU A 82 0.00 3.53 5.19
CA LEU A 82 0.14 2.13 4.78
C LEU A 82 -1.22 1.47 4.64
N THR A 83 -1.40 0.70 3.56
CA THR A 83 -2.63 -0.07 3.35
C THR A 83 -2.70 -1.28 4.27
N THR A 84 -3.91 -1.62 4.74
CA THR A 84 -4.25 -2.93 5.33
C THR A 84 -5.29 -3.66 4.47
N GLY A 85 -5.51 -3.20 3.23
CA GLY A 85 -6.52 -3.71 2.29
C GLY A 85 -6.29 -5.15 1.82
N PRO A 86 -5.07 -5.56 1.43
CA PRO A 86 -4.83 -6.93 0.99
C PRO A 86 -5.26 -7.97 2.03
N GLY A 87 -6.04 -8.99 1.59
CA GLY A 87 -6.63 -9.98 2.51
C GLY A 87 -7.90 -9.51 3.23
N GLY A 88 -8.54 -8.44 2.76
CA GLY A 88 -9.81 -7.92 3.29
C GLY A 88 -11.00 -8.03 2.33
N ARG A 89 -10.88 -8.82 1.26
CA ARG A 89 -11.92 -8.93 0.23
C ARG A 89 -12.76 -10.18 0.42
N PHE A 90 -14.03 -10.01 0.75
CA PHE A 90 -15.05 -11.04 0.65
C PHE A 90 -15.76 -10.94 -0.71
N VAL A 91 -15.85 -12.04 -1.44
CA VAL A 91 -16.64 -12.15 -2.67
C VAL A 91 -17.73 -13.19 -2.38
N PRO A 92 -19.01 -12.81 -2.38
CA PRO A 92 -20.11 -13.75 -2.19
C PRO A 92 -20.24 -14.69 -3.39
N SER A 93 -20.60 -15.96 -3.16
CA SER A 93 -20.96 -16.86 -4.24
C SER A 93 -22.31 -16.47 -4.87
N GLU A 94 -22.51 -16.84 -6.13
CA GLU A 94 -23.76 -16.55 -6.85
C GLU A 94 -24.95 -17.34 -6.28
N GLU A 95 -24.70 -18.53 -5.73
CA GLU A 95 -25.75 -19.42 -5.21
C GLU A 95 -26.22 -19.02 -3.81
N ASP A 96 -25.29 -18.65 -2.92
CA ASP A 96 -25.58 -18.20 -1.56
C ASP A 96 -24.61 -17.07 -1.16
N PRO A 97 -25.10 -15.83 -0.97
CA PRO A 97 -24.24 -14.71 -0.65
C PRO A 97 -23.57 -14.79 0.74
N LYS A 98 -23.92 -15.78 1.57
CA LYS A 98 -23.24 -16.05 2.84
C LYS A 98 -22.03 -16.98 2.68
N VAL A 99 -21.91 -17.61 1.52
CA VAL A 99 -20.81 -18.51 1.18
C VAL A 99 -19.77 -17.75 0.37
N ALA A 100 -18.50 -17.93 0.69
CA ALA A 100 -17.40 -17.28 -0.02
C ALA A 100 -17.17 -17.91 -1.38
N ASP A 101 -17.08 -17.10 -2.43
CA ASP A 101 -16.55 -17.49 -3.73
C ASP A 101 -15.03 -17.75 -3.64
N PRO A 102 -14.46 -18.63 -4.50
CA PRO A 102 -13.01 -18.85 -4.57
C PRO A 102 -12.16 -17.61 -4.79
N ALA A 103 -12.74 -16.53 -5.34
CA ALA A 103 -12.06 -15.24 -5.47
C ALA A 103 -11.96 -14.44 -4.17
N THR A 104 -12.53 -14.95 -3.07
CA THR A 104 -12.42 -14.37 -1.73
C THR A 104 -10.98 -14.44 -1.23
N SER A 105 -10.47 -13.32 -0.73
CA SER A 105 -9.15 -13.23 -0.09
C SER A 105 -9.30 -12.63 1.31
N LEU A 106 -9.48 -13.51 2.30
CA LEU A 106 -9.57 -13.12 3.71
C LEU A 106 -8.34 -13.62 4.47
N THR A 107 -7.68 -12.69 5.14
CA THR A 107 -6.52 -12.95 5.99
C THR A 107 -6.79 -12.45 7.40
N ARG A 108 -6.21 -13.10 8.40
CA ARG A 108 -6.37 -12.72 9.81
C ARG A 108 -5.97 -11.27 10.05
N PRO A 109 -6.72 -10.54 10.90
CA PRO A 109 -6.42 -9.13 11.19
C PRO A 109 -4.97 -8.89 11.66
N GLU A 110 -4.43 -9.81 12.46
CA GLU A 110 -3.06 -9.70 12.99
C GLU A 110 -2.01 -9.67 11.86
N ILE A 111 -2.23 -10.43 10.79
CA ILE A 111 -1.35 -10.45 9.62
C ILE A 111 -1.53 -9.16 8.82
N ARG A 112 -2.79 -8.74 8.60
CA ARG A 112 -3.12 -7.52 7.83
C ARG A 112 -2.60 -6.25 8.50
N THR A 113 -2.45 -6.23 9.82
CA THR A 113 -2.05 -5.04 10.58
C THR A 113 -0.63 -5.10 11.12
N ALA A 114 0.11 -6.20 10.93
CA ALA A 114 1.44 -6.41 11.50
C ALA A 114 2.42 -5.25 11.20
N HIS A 115 2.45 -4.78 9.95
CA HIS A 115 3.30 -3.67 9.54
C HIS A 115 2.87 -2.33 10.15
N GLY A 116 1.55 -2.11 10.35
CA GLY A 116 1.04 -0.93 11.03
C GLY A 116 1.42 -0.90 12.51
N VAL A 117 1.30 -2.06 13.19
CA VAL A 117 1.69 -2.19 14.61
C VAL A 117 3.19 -1.99 14.81
N GLU A 118 4.01 -2.57 13.93
CA GLU A 118 5.46 -2.50 14.05
C GLU A 118 6.03 -1.15 13.63
N LEU A 119 5.64 -0.67 12.46
CA LEU A 119 6.28 0.49 11.82
C LEU A 119 5.66 1.82 12.25
N LYS A 120 4.46 1.78 12.85
CA LYS A 120 3.75 2.96 13.38
C LYS A 120 3.74 4.13 12.38
N PRO A 121 3.17 3.91 11.17
CA PRO A 121 2.97 5.02 10.24
C PRO A 121 1.96 6.01 10.83
N GLU A 122 1.91 7.22 10.29
CA GLU A 122 0.97 8.25 10.72
C GLU A 122 -0.49 7.85 10.40
N ILE A 123 -0.69 7.07 9.33
CA ILE A 123 -2.01 6.59 8.89
C ILE A 123 -1.93 5.13 8.46
N CYS A 124 -2.95 4.34 8.83
CA CYS A 124 -3.26 3.07 8.20
C CYS A 124 -4.67 3.13 7.61
N SER A 125 -4.82 2.78 6.34
CA SER A 125 -6.14 2.66 5.72
C SER A 125 -6.69 1.25 5.93
N LEU A 126 -7.98 1.16 6.25
CA LEU A 126 -8.70 -0.08 6.49
C LEU A 126 -9.90 -0.15 5.55
N ASP A 127 -9.98 -1.22 4.76
CA ASP A 127 -11.17 -1.58 3.99
C ASP A 127 -12.04 -2.51 4.84
N LEU A 128 -13.31 -2.13 4.98
CA LEU A 128 -14.35 -2.86 5.74
C LEU A 128 -15.27 -3.61 4.79
#